data_857cee0d3bf009b5de380311a92a501e
#
_entry.id   857cee0d3bf009b5de380311a92a501e
#
_cell.length_a   1.000
_cell.length_b   1.000
_cell.length_c   1.000
_cell.angle_alpha   90.00
_cell.angle_beta   90.00
_cell.angle_gamma   90.00
#
_symmetry.space_group_name_H-M   'P 1'
#
loop_
_entity.id
_entity.type
_entity.pdbx_description
1 polymer ?
#
loop_
_entity_poly.entity_id
_entity_poly.type
_entity_poly.pdbx_seq_one_letter_code
_entity_poly.pdbx_strand_id
1 'polypeptide(L)'
;MNKALKISLIVFIACLATAGLGSWYAASFINPTQLTKLLSSTVKDATGRELQITGPVSLNLFPSISVKAEQVSLSNTSWASNPNMLTFKQIELDIRLFPLLKGSVEISRIGMTGLEANLQTNQSGEGNWNLTPPVLTGKSSATQTPVNGASNDSTDSTFVSIKTIDIVDAIIRYQDGNQAAKVIHLPKLSLGGAEGKSTILLDVQYEKFSLNLKGTTGSLRNAYFAWNQSPVKMDLDLDLTLNGKTLAIKGDIDKKPQVLPTFNIRLNSKSFDLAPLAGSAAVAGKAGGASPATPHKPQGNYFFSDEKLPFDLLPLADGVIGVNIAELGIPGQAPFTNFKTTLQFKKNNIDANDLSFNVGKGSAQAQISIAGFDGSAPKVSIKGLAKDFSLEQIVASADSSAKASGGATHIAWNLQGSGVSPHQLVGRANGVIQISVGRGKLDSKFINKGGDFVVTVFDAINPMRKQSNQTILECAVAYLPVNNGMINIQDSVGAQTDRLDITLSGSINLANEALNISINPREKSGLTTGLDLGGLVKIQGTLQNPKAGVNKEGVVNSAVSIGLGFLTGGISIAAENAKSLATKSQPCKTALHSWSDIYSASK
;
A
#
# COMPACT_ATOMS: atom_id res chain seq x y z
N MET A 1 24.24 61.03 24.42
CA MET A 1 23.35 60.88 23.24
C MET A 1 23.25 62.23 22.56
N ASN A 2 23.83 62.36 21.37
CA ASN A 2 23.91 63.59 20.61
C ASN A 2 22.52 64.19 20.34
N LYS A 3 22.38 65.54 20.44
CA LYS A 3 21.10 66.24 20.16
C LYS A 3 20.50 65.85 18.82
N ALA A 4 21.35 65.60 17.79
CA ALA A 4 20.93 65.14 16.48
C ALA A 4 20.24 63.75 16.51
N LEU A 5 20.74 62.82 17.36
CA LEU A 5 20.16 61.48 17.50
C LEU A 5 18.76 61.49 18.17
N LYS A 6 18.57 62.43 19.16
CA LYS A 6 17.26 62.61 19.79
C LYS A 6 16.24 63.21 18.84
N ILE A 7 16.63 64.20 18.04
CA ILE A 7 15.76 64.80 17.01
C ILE A 7 15.41 63.80 15.93
N SER A 8 16.38 63.03 15.45
CA SER A 8 16.14 61.95 14.46
C SER A 8 15.17 60.87 14.99
N LEU A 9 15.32 60.49 16.29
CA LEU A 9 14.42 59.53 16.92
C LEU A 9 13.00 60.08 17.08
N ILE A 10 12.86 61.39 17.47
CA ILE A 10 11.54 62.01 17.59
C ILE A 10 10.87 62.18 16.24
N VAL A 11 11.61 62.56 15.20
CA VAL A 11 11.07 62.64 13.83
C VAL A 11 10.65 61.22 13.32
N PHE A 12 11.44 60.21 13.61
CA PHE A 12 11.10 58.83 13.25
C PHE A 12 9.83 58.32 13.93
N ILE A 13 9.70 58.58 15.26
CA ILE A 13 8.49 58.24 16.03
C ILE A 13 7.29 59.03 15.52
N ALA A 14 7.46 60.34 15.21
CA ALA A 14 6.39 61.15 14.65
C ALA A 14 5.93 60.66 13.26
N CYS A 15 6.88 60.24 12.39
CA CYS A 15 6.55 59.60 11.12
C CYS A 15 5.83 58.29 11.28
N LEU A 16 6.21 57.46 12.25
CA LEU A 16 5.53 56.21 12.56
C LEU A 16 4.13 56.48 13.10
N ALA A 17 3.95 57.46 13.97
CA ALA A 17 2.65 57.85 14.53
C ALA A 17 1.72 58.44 13.47
N THR A 18 2.22 59.28 12.57
CA THR A 18 1.43 59.83 11.46
C THR A 18 1.07 58.76 10.43
N ALA A 19 2.00 57.84 10.11
CA ALA A 19 1.71 56.68 9.27
C ALA A 19 0.67 55.73 9.89
N GLY A 20 0.75 55.49 11.21
CA GLY A 20 -0.21 54.69 11.97
C GLY A 20 -1.61 55.33 12.02
N LEU A 21 -1.68 56.63 12.29
CA LEU A 21 -2.94 57.38 12.30
C LEU A 21 -3.52 57.52 10.89
N GLY A 22 -2.68 57.73 9.87
CA GLY A 22 -3.09 57.78 8.46
C GLY A 22 -3.65 56.45 7.98
N SER A 23 -3.02 55.33 8.34
CA SER A 23 -3.52 53.98 8.01
C SER A 23 -4.82 53.64 8.72
N TRP A 24 -4.96 54.01 10.03
CA TRP A 24 -6.20 53.84 10.77
C TRP A 24 -7.34 54.68 10.18
N TYR A 25 -7.05 55.91 9.78
CA TYR A 25 -8.01 56.81 9.13
C TYR A 25 -8.40 56.28 7.72
N ALA A 26 -7.46 55.83 6.91
CA ALA A 26 -7.73 55.22 5.60
C ALA A 26 -8.55 53.93 5.73
N ALA A 27 -8.27 53.07 6.71
CA ALA A 27 -9.05 51.86 6.98
C ALA A 27 -10.51 52.13 7.34
N SER A 28 -10.81 53.28 8.01
CA SER A 28 -12.16 53.67 8.38
C SER A 28 -13.04 54.09 7.19
N PHE A 29 -12.46 54.42 6.01
CA PHE A 29 -13.20 54.75 4.79
C PHE A 29 -13.55 53.53 3.94
N ILE A 30 -12.88 52.38 4.13
CA ILE A 30 -13.24 51.19 3.39
C ILE A 30 -14.47 50.56 4.01
N ASN A 31 -15.59 50.63 3.28
CA ASN A 31 -16.85 50.05 3.72
C ASN A 31 -16.74 48.47 3.66
N PRO A 32 -16.76 47.79 4.81
CA PRO A 32 -16.65 46.32 4.85
C PRO A 32 -17.71 45.62 3.98
N THR A 33 -18.91 46.21 3.88
CA THR A 33 -20.03 45.67 3.08
C THR A 33 -19.72 45.69 1.59
N GLN A 34 -19.03 46.72 1.10
CA GLN A 34 -18.62 46.78 -0.31
C GLN A 34 -17.55 45.76 -0.62
N LEU A 35 -16.57 45.57 0.27
CA LEU A 35 -15.54 44.56 0.12
C LEU A 35 -16.13 43.16 0.12
N THR A 36 -17.07 42.87 1.02
CA THR A 36 -17.79 41.59 1.07
C THR A 36 -18.54 41.30 -0.23
N LYS A 37 -19.27 42.29 -0.78
CA LYS A 37 -19.99 42.13 -2.04
C LYS A 37 -19.05 41.87 -3.21
N LEU A 38 -17.93 42.60 -3.29
CA LEU A 38 -16.93 42.40 -4.35
C LEU A 38 -16.30 40.99 -4.28
N LEU A 39 -15.92 40.54 -3.08
CA LEU A 39 -15.39 39.18 -2.89
C LEU A 39 -16.41 38.12 -3.27
N SER A 40 -17.67 38.26 -2.83
CA SER A 40 -18.74 37.31 -3.15
C SER A 40 -19.02 37.24 -4.67
N SER A 41 -19.06 38.36 -5.35
CA SER A 41 -19.26 38.36 -6.83
C SER A 41 -18.07 37.73 -7.56
N THR A 42 -16.83 38.08 -7.19
CA THR A 42 -15.63 37.54 -7.82
C THR A 42 -15.54 36.01 -7.64
N VAL A 43 -15.84 35.51 -6.44
CA VAL A 43 -15.84 34.05 -6.18
C VAL A 43 -16.96 33.36 -6.94
N LYS A 44 -18.15 33.95 -7.02
CA LYS A 44 -19.28 33.41 -7.78
C LYS A 44 -18.95 33.33 -9.27
N ASP A 45 -18.34 34.38 -9.84
CA ASP A 45 -17.95 34.43 -11.25
C ASP A 45 -16.84 33.39 -11.55
N ALA A 46 -15.90 33.19 -10.62
CA ALA A 46 -14.79 32.27 -10.80
C ALA A 46 -15.14 30.80 -10.55
N THR A 47 -16.09 30.51 -9.67
CA THR A 47 -16.36 29.14 -9.19
C THR A 47 -17.79 28.66 -9.42
N GLY A 48 -18.71 29.56 -9.79
CA GLY A 48 -20.15 29.28 -9.87
C GLY A 48 -20.83 29.08 -8.50
N ARG A 49 -20.09 29.29 -7.38
CA ARG A 49 -20.57 29.07 -6.01
C ARG A 49 -20.77 30.40 -5.28
N GLU A 50 -21.73 30.44 -4.36
CA GLU A 50 -21.98 31.62 -3.55
C GLU A 50 -21.07 31.63 -2.34
N LEU A 51 -20.27 32.70 -2.19
CA LEU A 51 -19.51 33.00 -1.00
C LEU A 51 -20.36 33.87 -0.07
N GLN A 52 -20.58 33.39 1.15
CA GLN A 52 -21.28 34.14 2.21
C GLN A 52 -20.29 34.43 3.34
N ILE A 53 -20.26 35.68 3.79
CA ILE A 53 -19.48 36.14 4.93
C ILE A 53 -20.47 36.71 5.93
N THR A 54 -20.74 35.99 7.03
CA THR A 54 -21.74 36.38 8.04
C THR A 54 -21.09 37.03 9.27
N GLY A 55 -19.80 36.83 9.46
CA GLY A 55 -19.04 37.44 10.53
C GLY A 55 -18.41 38.78 10.16
N PRO A 56 -17.69 39.41 11.10
CA PRO A 56 -17.00 40.66 10.84
C PRO A 56 -15.87 40.50 9.79
N VAL A 57 -15.74 41.54 8.97
CA VAL A 57 -14.59 41.72 8.08
C VAL A 57 -13.77 42.89 8.58
N SER A 58 -12.50 42.68 8.86
CA SER A 58 -11.56 43.69 9.30
C SER A 58 -10.40 43.86 8.34
N LEU A 59 -9.97 45.09 8.17
CA LEU A 59 -8.82 45.47 7.37
C LEU A 59 -7.77 46.12 8.27
N ASN A 60 -6.55 45.61 8.25
CA ASN A 60 -5.40 46.24 8.89
C ASN A 60 -4.44 46.69 7.79
N LEU A 61 -3.97 47.92 7.85
CA LEU A 61 -3.13 48.51 6.79
C LEU A 61 -1.64 48.59 7.13
N PHE A 62 -1.29 48.43 8.41
CA PHE A 62 0.11 48.55 8.85
C PHE A 62 0.46 47.55 9.95
N PRO A 63 1.65 46.91 9.93
CA PRO A 63 2.77 47.07 9.00
C PRO A 63 2.60 46.33 7.68
N SER A 64 1.59 45.46 7.55
CA SER A 64 1.18 44.80 6.30
C SER A 64 -0.32 44.98 6.09
N ILE A 65 -0.77 44.91 4.86
CA ILE A 65 -2.19 44.90 4.57
C ILE A 65 -2.72 43.51 4.89
N SER A 66 -3.59 43.39 5.89
CA SER A 66 -4.23 42.14 6.28
C SER A 66 -5.74 42.28 6.21
N VAL A 67 -6.38 41.41 5.43
CA VAL A 67 -7.83 41.27 5.36
C VAL A 67 -8.22 40.01 6.14
N LYS A 68 -9.00 40.17 7.19
CA LYS A 68 -9.52 39.09 8.01
C LYS A 68 -11.04 39.02 7.86
N ALA A 69 -11.57 37.86 7.52
CA ALA A 69 -13.00 37.58 7.46
C ALA A 69 -13.35 36.41 8.37
N GLU A 70 -14.43 36.54 9.13
CA GLU A 70 -14.91 35.49 10.04
C GLU A 70 -16.22 34.88 9.52
N GLN A 71 -16.50 33.63 9.90
CA GLN A 71 -17.73 32.91 9.53
C GLN A 71 -17.99 32.93 8.03
N VAL A 72 -17.01 32.46 7.27
CA VAL A 72 -17.05 32.39 5.80
C VAL A 72 -17.59 31.05 5.37
N SER A 73 -18.50 30.99 4.41
CA SER A 73 -18.99 29.76 3.82
C SER A 73 -19.05 29.84 2.30
N LEU A 74 -18.77 28.72 1.64
CA LEU A 74 -18.92 28.54 0.20
C LEU A 74 -20.01 27.50 -0.06
N SER A 75 -21.01 27.87 -0.85
CA SER A 75 -22.15 27.00 -1.14
C SER A 75 -21.75 25.72 -1.87
N ASN A 76 -22.54 24.68 -1.71
CA ASN A 76 -22.35 23.38 -2.35
C ASN A 76 -23.14 23.29 -3.67
N THR A 77 -23.01 22.16 -4.36
CA THR A 77 -23.89 21.76 -5.47
C THR A 77 -25.29 21.45 -4.95
N SER A 78 -26.31 21.60 -5.80
CA SER A 78 -27.69 21.29 -5.46
C SER A 78 -27.95 19.81 -5.12
N TRP A 79 -27.12 18.90 -5.60
CA TRP A 79 -27.23 17.46 -5.35
C TRP A 79 -26.48 17.00 -4.11
N ALA A 80 -25.61 17.82 -3.52
CA ALA A 80 -24.85 17.46 -2.34
C ALA A 80 -25.73 17.53 -1.07
N SER A 81 -25.49 16.63 -0.14
CA SER A 81 -26.27 16.52 1.11
C SER A 81 -26.06 17.68 2.08
N ASN A 82 -24.88 18.31 2.07
CA ASN A 82 -24.58 19.48 2.89
C ASN A 82 -24.70 20.76 2.06
N PRO A 83 -25.42 21.81 2.53
CA PRO A 83 -25.60 23.05 1.79
C PRO A 83 -24.30 23.84 1.58
N ASN A 84 -23.32 23.67 2.45
CA ASN A 84 -22.02 24.30 2.37
C ASN A 84 -20.94 23.28 2.02
N MET A 85 -20.21 23.51 0.91
CA MET A 85 -19.03 22.72 0.56
C MET A 85 -17.87 23.02 1.50
N LEU A 86 -17.62 24.31 1.77
CA LEU A 86 -16.58 24.76 2.67
C LEU A 86 -17.17 25.73 3.70
N THR A 87 -16.73 25.62 4.93
CA THR A 87 -16.96 26.63 5.98
C THR A 87 -15.65 26.93 6.69
N PHE A 88 -15.46 28.18 7.10
CA PHE A 88 -14.26 28.62 7.81
C PHE A 88 -14.69 29.45 9.02
N LYS A 89 -14.08 29.18 10.16
CA LYS A 89 -14.22 30.09 11.32
C LYS A 89 -13.56 31.42 11.02
N GLN A 90 -12.39 31.39 10.35
CA GLN A 90 -11.63 32.59 10.00
C GLN A 90 -10.78 32.34 8.74
N ILE A 91 -10.74 33.33 7.85
CA ILE A 91 -9.78 33.44 6.74
C ILE A 91 -9.01 34.76 6.92
N GLU A 92 -7.70 34.71 6.75
CA GLU A 92 -6.80 35.85 6.82
C GLU A 92 -5.91 35.89 5.58
N LEU A 93 -5.82 37.06 4.96
CA LEU A 93 -5.05 37.29 3.74
C LEU A 93 -4.08 38.43 3.99
N ASP A 94 -2.78 38.14 4.03
CA ASP A 94 -1.72 39.14 4.21
C ASP A 94 -1.10 39.52 2.89
N ILE A 95 -1.11 40.82 2.56
CA ILE A 95 -0.59 41.39 1.30
C ILE A 95 0.60 42.29 1.63
N ARG A 96 1.66 42.20 0.82
CA ARG A 96 2.86 43.03 1.02
C ARG A 96 2.63 44.44 0.47
N LEU A 97 2.87 45.44 1.33
CA LEU A 97 2.64 46.85 1.00
C LEU A 97 3.60 47.35 -0.10
N PHE A 98 4.89 47.06 -0.03
CA PHE A 98 5.89 47.60 -0.97
C PHE A 98 5.69 47.12 -2.43
N PRO A 99 5.44 45.84 -2.71
CA PRO A 99 5.08 45.40 -4.07
C PRO A 99 3.80 46.07 -4.59
N LEU A 100 2.79 46.24 -3.73
CA LEU A 100 1.52 46.88 -4.11
C LEU A 100 1.73 48.33 -4.56
N LEU A 101 2.62 49.09 -3.91
CA LEU A 101 2.98 50.45 -4.34
C LEU A 101 3.69 50.50 -5.70
N LYS A 102 4.22 49.38 -6.16
CA LYS A 102 4.82 49.19 -7.49
C LYS A 102 3.85 48.58 -8.51
N GLY A 103 2.57 48.41 -8.15
CA GLY A 103 1.53 47.84 -9.02
C GLY A 103 1.51 46.31 -9.08
N SER A 104 2.27 45.60 -8.21
CA SER A 104 2.25 44.15 -8.13
C SER A 104 1.59 43.65 -6.85
N VAL A 105 0.71 42.63 -6.93
CA VAL A 105 0.06 42.02 -5.76
C VAL A 105 0.85 40.80 -5.30
N GLU A 106 1.52 40.90 -4.15
CA GLU A 106 2.17 39.78 -3.51
C GLU A 106 1.43 39.41 -2.22
N ILE A 107 0.86 38.20 -2.18
CA ILE A 107 0.25 37.63 -0.98
C ILE A 107 1.35 36.97 -0.16
N SER A 108 1.64 37.53 1.00
CA SER A 108 2.67 36.95 1.90
C SER A 108 2.16 35.70 2.61
N ARG A 109 0.85 35.68 3.01
CA ARG A 109 0.27 34.58 3.75
C ARG A 109 -1.22 34.44 3.48
N ILE A 110 -1.69 33.20 3.39
CA ILE A 110 -3.10 32.84 3.51
C ILE A 110 -3.25 31.98 4.75
N GLY A 111 -3.97 32.49 5.75
CA GLY A 111 -4.32 31.78 6.98
C GLY A 111 -5.77 31.32 6.96
N MET A 112 -6.03 30.07 7.28
CA MET A 112 -7.37 29.49 7.41
C MET A 112 -7.48 28.77 8.75
N THR A 113 -8.51 29.10 9.54
CA THR A 113 -8.75 28.46 10.84
C THR A 113 -10.15 27.88 10.89
N GLY A 114 -10.26 26.64 11.40
CA GLY A 114 -11.53 25.96 11.56
C GLY A 114 -12.22 25.70 10.21
N LEU A 115 -11.45 25.26 9.21
CA LEU A 115 -11.97 24.81 7.92
C LEU A 115 -12.78 23.53 8.13
N GLU A 116 -14.03 23.50 7.68
CA GLU A 116 -14.79 22.27 7.46
C GLU A 116 -15.04 22.11 5.96
N ALA A 117 -14.54 21.03 5.37
CA ALA A 117 -14.74 20.69 3.97
C ALA A 117 -15.67 19.48 3.86
N ASN A 118 -16.80 19.63 3.18
CA ASN A 118 -17.77 18.57 2.92
C ASN A 118 -17.65 18.17 1.44
N LEU A 119 -16.82 17.17 1.19
CA LEU A 119 -16.52 16.64 -0.15
C LEU A 119 -17.38 15.41 -0.43
N GLN A 120 -18.05 15.39 -1.55
CA GLN A 120 -18.96 14.29 -1.93
C GLN A 120 -18.86 14.00 -3.42
N THR A 121 -18.89 12.71 -3.82
CA THR A 121 -19.13 12.29 -5.18
C THR A 121 -20.61 11.94 -5.39
N ASN A 122 -21.14 12.20 -6.58
CA ASN A 122 -22.46 11.74 -6.97
C ASN A 122 -22.41 10.29 -7.51
N GLN A 123 -23.55 9.74 -7.90
CA GLN A 123 -23.66 8.38 -8.45
C GLN A 123 -22.90 8.20 -9.78
N SER A 124 -22.61 9.28 -10.51
CA SER A 124 -21.81 9.27 -11.74
C SER A 124 -20.31 9.38 -11.46
N GLY A 125 -19.88 9.48 -10.20
CA GLY A 125 -18.48 9.68 -9.81
C GLY A 125 -17.98 11.12 -9.92
N GLU A 126 -18.88 12.10 -10.17
CA GLU A 126 -18.51 13.50 -10.23
C GLU A 126 -18.41 14.11 -8.82
N GLY A 127 -17.28 14.79 -8.52
CA GLY A 127 -17.03 15.43 -7.24
C GLY A 127 -17.62 16.84 -7.17
N ASN A 128 -18.16 17.22 -6.00
CA ASN A 128 -18.67 18.55 -5.72
C ASN A 128 -17.58 19.65 -5.73
N TRP A 129 -16.32 19.25 -5.72
CA TRP A 129 -15.12 20.12 -5.82
C TRP A 129 -14.78 20.50 -7.27
N ASN A 130 -15.48 19.98 -8.27
CA ASN A 130 -15.36 20.43 -9.64
C ASN A 130 -15.99 21.83 -9.74
N LEU A 131 -15.15 22.86 -9.65
CA LEU A 131 -15.53 24.24 -9.74
C LEU A 131 -15.45 24.66 -11.22
N THR A 132 -16.54 24.51 -11.96
CA THR A 132 -16.66 25.02 -13.33
C THR A 132 -17.31 26.38 -13.30
N PRO A 133 -16.70 27.42 -13.91
CA PRO A 133 -17.39 28.68 -14.13
C PRO A 133 -18.68 28.42 -14.92
N PRO A 134 -19.80 29.13 -14.64
CA PRO A 134 -21.01 28.98 -15.42
C PRO A 134 -20.68 29.34 -16.90
N VAL A 135 -20.88 28.37 -17.80
CA VAL A 135 -20.82 28.63 -19.22
C VAL A 135 -21.93 29.63 -19.53
N LEU A 136 -21.57 30.88 -19.80
CA LEU A 136 -22.50 31.88 -20.29
C LEU A 136 -23.02 31.40 -21.65
N THR A 137 -24.15 30.71 -21.66
CA THR A 137 -24.92 30.43 -22.87
C THR A 137 -25.56 31.71 -23.35
N GLY A 138 -24.74 32.65 -23.81
CA GLY A 138 -25.14 33.81 -24.55
C GLY A 138 -24.96 33.50 -26.03
N LYS A 139 -26.08 33.34 -26.75
CA LYS A 139 -26.12 33.33 -28.22
C LYS A 139 -25.31 34.51 -28.77
N SER A 140 -24.24 34.21 -29.48
CA SER A 140 -23.68 35.10 -30.49
C SER A 140 -23.09 34.23 -31.59
N SER A 141 -23.92 34.04 -32.61
CA SER A 141 -23.44 33.72 -33.94
C SER A 141 -22.64 34.93 -34.43
N ALA A 142 -21.34 34.83 -34.47
CA ALA A 142 -20.47 35.73 -35.18
C ALA A 142 -19.47 34.90 -35.99
N THR A 143 -19.67 34.93 -37.26
CA THR A 143 -18.83 34.48 -38.36
C THR A 143 -17.39 34.95 -38.14
N GLN A 144 -16.47 34.04 -37.96
CA GLN A 144 -15.03 34.35 -37.89
C GLN A 144 -14.47 34.40 -39.30
N THR A 145 -14.13 35.60 -39.74
CA THR A 145 -13.18 35.85 -40.82
C THR A 145 -11.76 35.79 -40.29
N PRO A 146 -10.80 35.12 -40.93
CA PRO A 146 -9.42 35.07 -40.48
C PRO A 146 -8.71 36.40 -40.77
N VAL A 147 -8.30 37.11 -39.73
CA VAL A 147 -7.39 38.26 -39.88
C VAL A 147 -6.02 37.82 -39.37
N ASN A 148 -5.08 37.71 -40.32
CA ASN A 148 -3.64 37.65 -40.03
C ASN A 148 -3.21 39.02 -39.46
N GLY A 149 -2.65 38.99 -38.27
CA GLY A 149 -2.05 40.16 -37.64
C GLY A 149 -1.26 39.75 -36.41
N ALA A 150 0.05 39.62 -36.56
CA ALA A 150 0.97 39.48 -35.44
C ALA A 150 0.89 40.73 -34.57
N SER A 151 0.45 40.59 -33.34
CA SER A 151 0.74 41.53 -32.26
C SER A 151 1.06 40.74 -31.03
N ASN A 152 2.33 40.82 -30.64
CA ASN A 152 2.84 40.46 -29.32
C ASN A 152 2.16 41.38 -28.29
N ASP A 153 1.01 40.97 -27.79
CA ASP A 153 0.48 41.48 -26.54
C ASP A 153 0.74 40.40 -25.48
N SER A 154 1.86 40.58 -24.79
CA SER A 154 2.10 39.97 -23.50
C SER A 154 0.97 40.41 -22.56
N THR A 155 -0.10 39.61 -22.48
CA THR A 155 -1.02 39.67 -21.35
C THR A 155 -0.20 39.40 -20.12
N ASP A 156 0.19 40.47 -19.46
CA ASP A 156 0.80 40.49 -18.14
C ASP A 156 -0.24 39.94 -17.16
N SER A 157 -0.35 38.62 -17.12
CA SER A 157 -1.12 37.91 -16.10
C SER A 157 -0.41 38.23 -14.79
N THR A 158 -1.02 39.13 -14.00
CA THR A 158 -0.58 39.53 -12.67
C THR A 158 -0.50 38.28 -11.81
N PHE A 159 0.65 37.60 -11.81
CA PHE A 159 0.87 36.38 -11.04
C PHE A 159 0.85 36.74 -9.56
N VAL A 160 -0.24 36.38 -8.90
CA VAL A 160 -0.35 36.48 -7.45
C VAL A 160 0.66 35.50 -6.83
N SER A 161 1.69 36.03 -6.20
CA SER A 161 2.71 35.24 -5.53
C SER A 161 2.29 34.94 -4.10
N ILE A 162 1.88 33.72 -3.80
CA ILE A 162 1.58 33.26 -2.43
C ILE A 162 2.86 32.67 -1.83
N LYS A 163 3.30 33.18 -0.65
CA LYS A 163 4.52 32.70 0.02
C LYS A 163 4.26 31.64 1.07
N THR A 164 3.16 31.78 1.81
CA THR A 164 2.79 30.86 2.90
C THR A 164 1.30 30.57 2.89
N ILE A 165 0.95 29.32 3.10
CA ILE A 165 -0.41 28.85 3.36
C ILE A 165 -0.41 28.15 4.70
N ASP A 166 -1.22 28.62 5.65
CA ASP A 166 -1.41 28.04 6.95
C ASP A 166 -2.87 27.62 7.14
N ILE A 167 -3.10 26.37 7.44
CA ILE A 167 -4.42 25.83 7.80
C ILE A 167 -4.31 25.25 9.20
N VAL A 168 -5.21 25.67 10.08
CA VAL A 168 -5.26 25.22 11.48
C VAL A 168 -6.65 24.72 11.80
N ASP A 169 -6.72 23.56 12.47
CA ASP A 169 -7.98 22.96 12.95
C ASP A 169 -8.98 22.73 11.80
N ALA A 170 -8.56 21.95 10.77
CA ALA A 170 -9.44 21.60 9.68
C ALA A 170 -10.06 20.20 9.84
N ILE A 171 -11.30 20.06 9.38
CA ILE A 171 -12.04 18.79 9.31
C ILE A 171 -12.47 18.58 7.86
N ILE A 172 -12.06 17.48 7.28
CA ILE A 172 -12.45 17.07 5.93
C ILE A 172 -13.40 15.88 6.05
N ARG A 173 -14.63 16.03 5.58
CA ARG A 173 -15.62 14.95 5.46
C ARG A 173 -15.70 14.54 4.00
N TYR A 174 -15.33 13.33 3.69
CA TYR A 174 -15.40 12.77 2.34
C TYR A 174 -16.44 11.66 2.29
N GLN A 175 -17.38 11.77 1.37
CA GLN A 175 -18.43 10.78 1.13
C GLN A 175 -18.41 10.35 -0.34
N ASP A 176 -18.22 9.05 -0.58
CA ASP A 176 -18.26 8.45 -1.91
C ASP A 176 -19.65 7.89 -2.19
N GLY A 177 -20.40 8.55 -3.08
CA GLY A 177 -21.78 8.20 -3.38
C GLY A 177 -22.64 8.12 -2.11
N ASN A 178 -23.20 6.94 -1.86
CA ASN A 178 -24.05 6.66 -0.69
C ASN A 178 -23.30 6.01 0.48
N GLN A 179 -21.96 5.93 0.43
CA GLN A 179 -21.18 5.33 1.51
C GLN A 179 -21.17 6.24 2.76
N ALA A 180 -20.82 5.68 3.91
CA ALA A 180 -20.63 6.45 5.12
C ALA A 180 -19.47 7.44 4.93
N ALA A 181 -19.67 8.68 5.42
CA ALA A 181 -18.65 9.72 5.32
C ALA A 181 -17.41 9.35 6.15
N LYS A 182 -16.23 9.48 5.53
CA LYS A 182 -14.93 9.40 6.21
C LYS A 182 -14.57 10.77 6.73
N VAL A 183 -14.17 10.86 8.00
CA VAL A 183 -13.81 12.12 8.65
C VAL A 183 -12.31 12.13 8.91
N ILE A 184 -11.62 13.10 8.31
CA ILE A 184 -10.19 13.34 8.47
C ILE A 184 -10.00 14.64 9.21
N HIS A 185 -9.28 14.61 10.31
CA HIS A 185 -8.86 15.81 11.04
C HIS A 185 -7.48 16.24 10.55
N LEU A 186 -7.34 17.54 10.30
CA LEU A 186 -6.12 18.19 9.87
C LEU A 186 -5.77 19.28 10.89
N PRO A 187 -5.13 18.93 12.02
CA PRO A 187 -4.79 19.91 13.06
C PRO A 187 -3.93 21.04 12.53
N LYS A 188 -2.99 20.73 11.60
CA LYS A 188 -2.12 21.73 11.01
C LYS A 188 -1.65 21.35 9.62
N LEU A 189 -1.72 22.29 8.68
CA LEU A 189 -0.98 22.30 7.44
C LEU A 189 -0.30 23.66 7.30
N SER A 190 1.02 23.68 7.14
CA SER A 190 1.78 24.88 6.83
C SER A 190 2.68 24.58 5.62
N LEU A 191 2.47 25.34 4.56
CA LEU A 191 3.28 25.34 3.37
C LEU A 191 3.87 26.73 3.22
N GLY A 192 5.17 26.86 3.38
CA GLY A 192 5.85 28.14 3.30
C GLY A 192 7.20 28.01 2.63
N GLY A 193 7.89 29.12 2.42
CA GLY A 193 9.24 29.07 1.92
C GLY A 193 9.79 30.42 1.51
N ALA A 194 11.12 30.50 1.55
CA ALA A 194 11.91 31.57 0.93
C ALA A 194 12.38 31.12 -0.46
N GLU A 195 13.04 32.01 -1.19
CA GLU A 195 13.52 31.74 -2.55
C GLU A 195 14.20 30.37 -2.68
N GLY A 196 13.67 29.54 -3.59
CA GLY A 196 14.21 28.23 -3.95
C GLY A 196 13.89 27.06 -3.01
N LYS A 197 13.33 27.29 -1.81
CA LYS A 197 12.99 26.22 -0.86
C LYS A 197 11.58 26.37 -0.32
N SER A 198 10.89 25.25 -0.12
CA SER A 198 9.60 25.17 0.56
C SER A 198 9.74 24.40 1.88
N THR A 199 9.09 24.90 2.92
CA THR A 199 8.94 24.21 4.21
C THR A 199 7.55 23.58 4.24
N ILE A 200 7.47 22.33 4.68
CA ILE A 200 6.24 21.58 4.81
C ILE A 200 6.06 21.18 6.28
N LEU A 201 4.88 21.42 6.82
CA LEU A 201 4.41 20.85 8.07
C LEU A 201 2.98 20.40 7.85
N LEU A 202 2.72 19.12 7.99
CA LEU A 202 1.40 18.51 7.82
C LEU A 202 1.14 17.56 8.98
N ASP A 203 0.05 17.79 9.71
CA ASP A 203 -0.49 16.89 10.72
C ASP A 203 -1.85 16.37 10.27
N VAL A 204 -2.02 15.05 10.21
CA VAL A 204 -3.27 14.38 9.86
C VAL A 204 -3.63 13.37 10.92
N GLN A 205 -4.90 13.33 11.29
CA GLN A 205 -5.49 12.33 12.17
C GLN A 205 -6.71 11.71 11.49
N TYR A 206 -6.72 10.39 11.38
CA TYR A 206 -7.82 9.64 10.83
C TYR A 206 -8.04 8.37 11.67
N GLU A 207 -9.20 8.25 12.34
CA GLU A 207 -9.47 7.14 13.27
C GLU A 207 -8.37 6.98 14.34
N LYS A 208 -7.63 5.88 14.31
CA LYS A 208 -6.50 5.57 15.22
C LYS A 208 -5.13 5.88 14.61
N PHE A 209 -5.13 6.56 13.51
CA PHE A 209 -3.96 6.81 12.69
C PHE A 209 -3.57 8.28 12.81
N SER A 210 -2.30 8.53 13.09
CA SER A 210 -1.72 9.87 13.07
C SER A 210 -0.52 9.91 12.13
N LEU A 211 -0.53 10.88 11.21
CA LEU A 211 0.55 11.13 10.28
C LEU A 211 1.06 12.56 10.47
N ASN A 212 2.36 12.71 10.65
CA ASN A 212 3.05 13.99 10.62
C ASN A 212 4.10 13.94 9.51
N LEU A 213 4.09 14.94 8.63
CA LEU A 213 5.12 15.16 7.62
C LEU A 213 5.72 16.54 7.86
N LYS A 214 7.02 16.60 8.08
CA LYS A 214 7.74 17.87 8.28
C LYS A 214 9.06 17.86 7.54
N GLY A 215 9.52 19.05 7.16
CA GLY A 215 10.84 19.23 6.56
C GLY A 215 10.87 20.28 5.46
N THR A 216 11.82 20.13 4.56
CA THR A 216 12.03 21.06 3.44
C THR A 216 12.13 20.35 2.12
N THR A 217 11.68 21.04 1.06
CA THR A 217 11.85 20.62 -0.33
C THR A 217 12.42 21.78 -1.15
N GLY A 218 12.78 21.51 -2.40
CA GLY A 218 12.91 22.56 -3.40
C GLY A 218 11.60 23.33 -3.54
N SER A 219 11.58 24.41 -4.31
CA SER A 219 10.39 25.24 -4.47
C SER A 219 9.22 24.47 -5.07
N LEU A 220 8.20 24.16 -4.24
CA LEU A 220 6.94 23.51 -4.70
C LEU A 220 6.22 24.35 -5.75
N ARG A 221 6.24 25.67 -5.59
CA ARG A 221 5.67 26.60 -6.56
C ARG A 221 6.36 26.47 -7.91
N ASN A 222 7.70 26.52 -7.92
CA ASN A 222 8.46 26.36 -9.16
C ASN A 222 8.22 24.98 -9.78
N ALA A 223 8.17 23.93 -8.97
CA ALA A 223 7.82 22.60 -9.44
C ALA A 223 6.46 22.56 -10.11
N TYR A 224 5.43 23.18 -9.54
CA TYR A 224 4.09 23.19 -10.10
C TYR A 224 4.00 23.96 -11.43
N PHE A 225 4.52 25.20 -11.50
CA PHE A 225 4.36 26.04 -12.68
C PHE A 225 5.38 25.74 -13.79
N ALA A 226 6.59 25.32 -13.43
CA ALA A 226 7.68 25.14 -14.38
C ALA A 226 7.90 23.68 -14.82
N TRP A 227 7.16 22.71 -14.30
CA TRP A 227 7.42 21.26 -14.45
C TRP A 227 7.72 20.82 -15.89
N ASN A 228 6.99 21.35 -16.87
CA ASN A 228 7.18 21.03 -18.28
C ASN A 228 7.72 22.21 -19.12
N GLN A 229 7.94 23.36 -18.50
CA GLN A 229 8.33 24.59 -19.20
C GLN A 229 9.82 24.91 -19.06
N SER A 230 10.39 24.65 -17.89
CA SER A 230 11.81 24.92 -17.61
C SER A 230 12.39 23.84 -16.68
N PRO A 231 13.74 23.71 -16.59
CA PRO A 231 14.35 22.77 -15.66
C PRO A 231 13.96 23.06 -14.22
N VAL A 232 13.53 22.02 -13.49
CA VAL A 232 13.17 22.06 -12.08
C VAL A 232 14.09 21.12 -11.31
N LYS A 233 14.73 21.61 -10.25
CA LYS A 233 15.48 20.81 -9.30
C LYS A 233 14.85 20.93 -7.92
N MET A 234 14.60 19.79 -7.26
CA MET A 234 14.01 19.72 -5.94
C MET A 234 14.87 18.85 -5.02
N ASP A 235 15.48 19.46 -4.03
CA ASP A 235 16.08 18.72 -2.92
C ASP A 235 14.98 18.31 -1.94
N LEU A 236 15.08 17.14 -1.34
CA LEU A 236 14.14 16.59 -0.35
C LEU A 236 14.88 16.34 0.97
N ASP A 237 14.36 16.88 2.06
CA ASP A 237 14.75 16.55 3.43
C ASP A 237 13.50 16.55 4.31
N LEU A 238 12.82 15.40 4.37
CA LEU A 238 11.53 15.23 4.99
C LEU A 238 11.55 14.11 6.02
N ASP A 239 10.83 14.30 7.12
CA ASP A 239 10.51 13.30 8.12
C ASP A 239 9.02 12.97 8.05
N LEU A 240 8.69 11.74 7.69
CA LEU A 240 7.35 11.19 7.74
C LEU A 240 7.20 10.38 9.02
N THR A 241 6.38 10.84 9.94
CA THR A 241 6.07 10.11 11.19
C THR A 241 4.68 9.53 11.14
N LEU A 242 4.57 8.22 11.33
CA LEU A 242 3.34 7.46 11.35
C LEU A 242 3.18 6.80 12.72
N ASN A 243 2.13 7.18 13.48
CA ASN A 243 1.91 6.69 14.84
C ASN A 243 3.18 6.72 15.71
N GLY A 244 3.95 7.81 15.64
CA GLY A 244 5.16 8.02 16.43
C GLY A 244 6.44 7.37 15.88
N LYS A 245 6.38 6.62 14.77
CA LYS A 245 7.56 6.03 14.11
C LYS A 245 7.93 6.84 12.87
N THR A 246 9.19 7.26 12.80
CA THR A 246 9.65 8.21 11.77
C THR A 246 10.46 7.53 10.67
N LEU A 247 10.12 7.85 9.41
CA LEU A 247 10.85 7.54 8.20
C LEU A 247 11.48 8.83 7.65
N ALA A 248 12.80 8.91 7.63
CA ALA A 248 13.52 10.01 7.01
C ALA A 248 13.57 9.79 5.49
N ILE A 249 13.21 10.81 4.73
CA ILE A 249 13.17 10.84 3.27
C ILE A 249 14.13 11.92 2.80
N LYS A 250 15.26 11.53 2.20
CA LYS A 250 16.29 12.47 1.71
C LYS A 250 16.64 12.17 0.27
N GLY A 251 16.89 13.21 -0.51
CA GLY A 251 17.31 13.03 -1.89
C GLY A 251 17.04 14.23 -2.76
N ASP A 252 16.95 13.97 -4.05
CA ASP A 252 16.70 14.99 -5.06
C ASP A 252 15.82 14.45 -6.19
N ILE A 253 15.15 15.39 -6.86
CA ILE A 253 14.37 15.16 -8.08
C ILE A 253 14.77 16.22 -9.08
N ASP A 254 15.18 15.79 -10.28
CA ASP A 254 15.48 16.65 -11.42
C ASP A 254 14.48 16.42 -12.55
N LYS A 255 13.91 17.48 -13.08
CA LYS A 255 12.98 17.45 -14.22
C LYS A 255 13.40 18.47 -15.27
N LYS A 256 13.61 18.00 -16.49
CA LYS A 256 13.80 18.84 -17.68
C LYS A 256 12.57 18.82 -18.55
N PRO A 257 12.28 19.89 -19.33
CA PRO A 257 11.18 19.89 -20.27
C PRO A 257 11.22 18.69 -21.21
N GLN A 258 10.07 18.07 -21.46
CA GLN A 258 9.91 16.92 -22.37
C GLN A 258 10.76 15.67 -22.06
N VAL A 259 11.43 15.62 -20.93
CA VAL A 259 12.21 14.45 -20.46
C VAL A 259 11.53 13.91 -19.20
N LEU A 260 11.59 12.59 -18.98
CA LEU A 260 11.12 11.99 -17.73
C LEU A 260 11.86 12.58 -16.53
N PRO A 261 11.20 12.72 -15.38
CA PRO A 261 11.88 13.12 -14.15
C PRO A 261 12.91 12.07 -13.75
N THR A 262 14.01 12.52 -13.17
CA THR A 262 15.01 11.65 -12.54
C THR A 262 15.07 11.92 -11.04
N PHE A 263 15.33 10.88 -10.24
CA PHE A 263 15.40 11.04 -8.80
C PHE A 263 16.45 10.12 -8.16
N ASN A 264 16.95 10.57 -7.00
CA ASN A 264 17.78 9.75 -6.13
C ASN A 264 17.31 9.96 -4.68
N ILE A 265 16.57 9.00 -4.15
CA ILE A 265 15.89 9.11 -2.85
C ILE A 265 16.41 8.03 -1.91
N ARG A 266 16.58 8.39 -0.64
CA ARG A 266 16.95 7.49 0.44
C ARG A 266 15.90 7.53 1.53
N LEU A 267 15.40 6.36 1.90
CA LEU A 267 14.42 6.14 2.96
C LEU A 267 15.12 5.41 4.12
N ASN A 268 15.20 6.04 5.27
CA ASN A 268 15.89 5.49 6.44
C ASN A 268 14.99 5.55 7.67
N SER A 269 14.92 4.45 8.43
CA SER A 269 14.22 4.43 9.71
C SER A 269 14.85 3.43 10.68
N LYS A 270 14.80 3.74 11.98
CA LYS A 270 15.10 2.75 13.03
C LYS A 270 13.93 1.80 13.24
N SER A 271 12.70 2.30 13.14
CA SER A 271 11.48 1.49 13.20
C SER A 271 10.36 2.21 12.46
N PHE A 272 9.70 1.54 11.53
CA PHE A 272 8.55 2.04 10.79
C PHE A 272 7.49 0.96 10.71
N ASP A 273 6.20 1.34 10.83
CA ASP A 273 5.10 0.38 10.89
C ASP A 273 4.08 0.68 9.80
N LEU A 274 3.85 -0.29 8.92
CA LEU A 274 2.87 -0.20 7.83
C LEU A 274 1.46 -0.66 8.25
N ALA A 275 1.31 -1.27 9.45
CA ALA A 275 0.02 -1.77 9.91
C ALA A 275 -1.09 -0.69 9.92
N PRO A 276 -0.82 0.57 10.30
CA PRO A 276 -1.83 1.63 10.24
C PRO A 276 -2.34 1.93 8.83
N LEU A 277 -1.52 1.68 7.79
CA LEU A 277 -1.88 1.95 6.39
C LEU A 277 -2.74 0.85 5.76
N ALA A 278 -2.79 -0.34 6.37
CA ALA A 278 -3.54 -1.49 5.84
C ALA A 278 -5.07 -1.34 5.89
N GLY A 279 -5.57 -0.18 6.32
CA GLY A 279 -7.00 0.18 6.35
C GLY A 279 -7.81 -0.59 7.39
N SER A 280 -9.01 -0.10 7.69
CA SER A 280 -9.98 -0.66 8.63
C SER A 280 -10.43 -2.11 8.30
N ALA A 281 -10.13 -2.62 7.14
CA ALA A 281 -10.43 -3.99 6.75
C ALA A 281 -9.70 -5.04 7.63
N ALA A 282 -8.53 -4.69 8.20
CA ALA A 282 -7.80 -5.57 9.12
C ALA A 282 -8.18 -5.37 10.60
N VAL A 283 -8.91 -4.31 10.97
CA VAL A 283 -9.21 -3.93 12.36
C VAL A 283 -10.67 -4.17 12.76
N ALA A 284 -11.57 -4.46 11.83
CA ALA A 284 -12.98 -4.78 12.12
C ALA A 284 -13.19 -6.07 12.96
N GLY A 285 -12.12 -6.71 13.42
CA GLY A 285 -12.16 -7.94 14.23
C GLY A 285 -12.00 -7.76 15.75
N LYS A 286 -11.84 -6.52 16.28
CA LYS A 286 -11.63 -6.34 17.74
C LYS A 286 -12.38 -5.15 18.34
N ALA A 287 -13.70 -5.17 18.30
CA ALA A 287 -14.51 -4.39 19.23
C ALA A 287 -15.80 -5.15 19.55
N GLY A 288 -15.78 -5.86 20.66
CA GLY A 288 -16.97 -6.45 21.28
C GLY A 288 -16.99 -7.96 21.34
N GLY A 289 -16.67 -8.53 22.53
CA GLY A 289 -17.09 -9.88 22.95
C GLY A 289 -16.33 -11.04 22.31
N ALA A 290 -15.68 -11.84 23.13
CA ALA A 290 -14.96 -13.05 22.78
C ALA A 290 -15.73 -13.97 21.80
N SER A 291 -15.38 -13.90 20.53
CA SER A 291 -15.58 -14.98 19.56
C SER A 291 -14.28 -15.16 18.80
N PRO A 292 -13.79 -16.40 18.59
CA PRO A 292 -12.54 -16.63 17.91
C PRO A 292 -12.61 -16.08 16.49
N ALA A 293 -11.59 -15.28 16.15
CA ALA A 293 -11.45 -14.69 14.81
C ALA A 293 -11.44 -15.81 13.76
N THR A 294 -12.46 -15.83 12.93
CA THR A 294 -12.45 -16.56 11.65
C THR A 294 -11.36 -15.95 10.77
N PRO A 295 -10.50 -16.75 10.10
CA PRO A 295 -9.61 -16.24 9.09
C PRO A 295 -10.41 -15.46 8.05
N HIS A 296 -9.91 -14.28 7.65
CA HIS A 296 -10.55 -13.51 6.60
C HIS A 296 -10.67 -14.38 5.35
N LYS A 297 -11.90 -14.77 5.00
CA LYS A 297 -12.19 -15.19 3.63
C LYS A 297 -11.87 -13.99 2.74
N PRO A 298 -11.04 -14.14 1.70
CA PRO A 298 -10.90 -13.12 0.67
C PRO A 298 -12.30 -12.77 0.16
N GLN A 299 -12.56 -11.49 -0.04
CA GLN A 299 -13.83 -11.00 -0.60
C GLN A 299 -13.83 -11.28 -2.12
N GLY A 300 -13.83 -12.56 -2.51
CA GLY A 300 -13.79 -13.00 -3.89
C GLY A 300 -13.93 -14.51 -4.00
N ASN A 301 -14.06 -15.01 -5.23
CA ASN A 301 -14.20 -16.44 -5.53
C ASN A 301 -12.87 -17.20 -5.51
N TYR A 302 -11.73 -16.51 -5.33
CA TYR A 302 -10.38 -17.04 -5.43
C TYR A 302 -9.57 -16.81 -4.16
N PHE A 303 -8.60 -17.68 -3.92
CA PHE A 303 -7.60 -17.53 -2.85
C PHE A 303 -6.67 -16.33 -3.12
N PHE A 304 -6.21 -16.18 -4.37
CA PHE A 304 -5.45 -15.01 -4.80
C PHE A 304 -6.41 -13.91 -5.26
N SER A 305 -6.24 -12.70 -4.72
CA SER A 305 -7.13 -11.57 -5.01
C SER A 305 -7.13 -11.19 -6.50
N ASP A 306 -8.33 -10.90 -7.03
CA ASP A 306 -8.52 -10.32 -8.37
C ASP A 306 -8.45 -8.78 -8.35
N GLU A 307 -8.30 -8.16 -7.18
CA GLU A 307 -8.14 -6.72 -7.09
C GLU A 307 -6.89 -6.28 -7.85
N LYS A 308 -7.03 -5.20 -8.60
CA LYS A 308 -5.91 -4.65 -9.37
C LYS A 308 -4.82 -4.14 -8.46
N LEU A 309 -3.60 -4.52 -8.75
CA LEU A 309 -2.42 -3.92 -8.12
C LEU A 309 -2.30 -2.46 -8.57
N PRO A 310 -1.86 -1.55 -7.71
CA PRO A 310 -1.84 -0.11 -7.98
C PRO A 310 -0.64 0.30 -8.88
N PHE A 311 -0.46 -0.37 -10.01
CA PHE A 311 0.61 -0.07 -10.96
C PHE A 311 0.45 1.33 -11.59
N ASP A 312 -0.77 1.82 -11.68
CA ASP A 312 -1.14 3.16 -12.16
C ASP A 312 -0.67 4.30 -11.23
N LEU A 313 -0.35 4.00 -9.97
CA LEU A 313 0.22 4.95 -9.02
C LEU A 313 1.75 5.07 -9.16
N LEU A 314 2.40 4.19 -9.91
CA LEU A 314 3.84 4.21 -10.09
C LEU A 314 4.23 5.32 -11.10
N PRO A 315 5.23 6.16 -10.75
CA PRO A 315 5.62 7.25 -11.62
C PRO A 315 6.45 6.75 -12.81
N LEU A 316 6.15 7.27 -14.00
CA LEU A 316 7.05 7.14 -15.16
C LEU A 316 8.27 8.04 -14.93
N ALA A 317 9.39 7.44 -14.55
CA ALA A 317 10.59 8.18 -14.17
C ALA A 317 11.84 7.28 -14.26
N ASP A 318 13.00 7.90 -14.24
CA ASP A 318 14.28 7.23 -14.06
C ASP A 318 14.84 7.57 -12.67
N GLY A 319 15.47 6.62 -11.99
CA GLY A 319 16.08 6.94 -10.70
C GLY A 319 16.26 5.78 -9.75
N VAL A 320 16.62 6.12 -8.54
CA VAL A 320 16.94 5.13 -7.49
C VAL A 320 16.26 5.51 -6.18
N ILE A 321 15.65 4.51 -5.53
CA ILE A 321 15.19 4.62 -4.14
C ILE A 321 15.93 3.59 -3.29
N GLY A 322 16.84 4.05 -2.44
CA GLY A 322 17.47 3.22 -1.41
C GLY A 322 16.58 3.16 -0.15
N VAL A 323 16.28 1.97 0.33
CA VAL A 323 15.50 1.75 1.56
C VAL A 323 16.35 1.03 2.59
N ASN A 324 16.41 1.55 3.80
CA ASN A 324 17.10 0.93 4.93
C ASN A 324 16.30 1.16 6.21
N ILE A 325 15.59 0.12 6.66
CA ILE A 325 14.72 0.17 7.84
C ILE A 325 15.16 -0.92 8.79
N ALA A 326 15.60 -0.53 10.00
CA ALA A 326 16.11 -1.53 10.95
C ALA A 326 15.00 -2.46 11.47
N GLU A 327 13.78 -1.93 11.64
CA GLU A 327 12.60 -2.71 12.03
C GLU A 327 11.38 -2.21 11.25
N LEU A 328 10.83 -3.06 10.37
CA LEU A 328 9.64 -2.78 9.55
C LEU A 328 8.46 -3.62 10.04
N GLY A 329 7.45 -2.97 10.63
CA GLY A 329 6.19 -3.59 11.01
C GLY A 329 5.32 -3.89 9.79
N ILE A 330 4.83 -5.12 9.72
CA ILE A 330 3.91 -5.59 8.68
C ILE A 330 2.61 -6.03 9.34
N PRO A 331 1.44 -5.69 8.79
CA PRO A 331 0.15 -6.06 9.35
C PRO A 331 0.02 -7.58 9.56
N GLY A 332 -0.32 -7.99 10.79
CA GLY A 332 -0.60 -9.39 11.12
C GLY A 332 0.60 -10.34 11.09
N GLN A 333 1.82 -9.83 10.94
CA GLN A 333 3.05 -10.63 10.89
C GLN A 333 4.08 -10.15 11.92
N ALA A 334 5.08 -10.99 12.19
CA ALA A 334 6.25 -10.57 12.95
C ALA A 334 7.02 -9.50 12.16
N PRO A 335 7.61 -8.50 12.85
CA PRO A 335 8.31 -7.41 12.16
C PRO A 335 9.52 -7.94 11.39
N PHE A 336 9.76 -7.34 10.22
CA PHE A 336 10.98 -7.56 9.46
C PHE A 336 12.11 -6.72 10.04
N THR A 337 13.24 -7.34 10.34
CA THR A 337 14.41 -6.63 10.82
C THR A 337 15.48 -6.55 9.73
N ASN A 338 16.30 -5.49 9.78
CA ASN A 338 17.35 -5.23 8.79
C ASN A 338 16.82 -5.20 7.33
N PHE A 339 15.63 -4.62 7.13
CA PHE A 339 15.05 -4.50 5.80
C PHE A 339 15.85 -3.52 4.94
N LYS A 340 16.40 -4.02 3.83
CA LYS A 340 17.19 -3.25 2.88
C LYS A 340 16.80 -3.59 1.46
N THR A 341 16.75 -2.59 0.59
CA THR A 341 16.63 -2.76 -0.85
C THR A 341 16.99 -1.48 -1.59
N THR A 342 17.40 -1.64 -2.84
CA THR A 342 17.60 -0.54 -3.79
C THR A 342 16.66 -0.75 -4.97
N LEU A 343 15.65 0.12 -5.10
CA LEU A 343 14.72 0.12 -6.22
C LEU A 343 15.29 0.97 -7.34
N GLN A 344 15.52 0.40 -8.50
CA GLN A 344 15.97 1.08 -9.71
C GLN A 344 14.78 1.28 -10.64
N PHE A 345 14.46 2.50 -10.94
CA PHE A 345 13.41 2.88 -11.89
C PHE A 345 14.03 3.22 -13.23
N LYS A 346 13.48 2.66 -14.29
CA LYS A 346 13.86 2.96 -15.67
C LYS A 346 12.61 3.02 -16.51
N LYS A 347 12.13 4.25 -16.72
CA LYS A 347 10.87 4.56 -17.40
C LYS A 347 9.69 3.85 -16.72
N ASN A 348 9.21 2.75 -17.28
CA ASN A 348 8.10 1.93 -16.82
C ASN A 348 8.54 0.56 -16.26
N ASN A 349 9.81 0.44 -15.88
CA ASN A 349 10.37 -0.76 -15.25
C ASN A 349 10.91 -0.44 -13.87
N ILE A 350 10.81 -1.41 -12.95
CA ILE A 350 11.36 -1.32 -11.60
C ILE A 350 12.12 -2.60 -11.31
N ASP A 351 13.37 -2.48 -10.88
CA ASP A 351 14.21 -3.59 -10.46
C ASP A 351 14.68 -3.40 -9.01
N ALA A 352 14.56 -4.43 -8.20
CA ALA A 352 15.13 -4.56 -6.86
C ALA A 352 15.99 -5.81 -6.80
N ASN A 353 17.30 -5.66 -6.91
CA ASN A 353 18.22 -6.79 -7.02
C ASN A 353 18.84 -7.22 -5.67
N ASP A 354 18.66 -6.44 -4.62
CA ASP A 354 19.32 -6.57 -3.33
C ASP A 354 18.37 -6.58 -2.14
N LEU A 355 17.09 -6.95 -2.35
CA LEU A 355 16.13 -7.04 -1.26
C LEU A 355 16.59 -8.07 -0.23
N SER A 356 16.69 -7.64 1.02
CA SER A 356 17.07 -8.49 2.14
C SER A 356 16.37 -8.09 3.43
N PHE A 357 16.02 -9.06 4.27
CA PHE A 357 15.43 -8.86 5.59
C PHE A 357 15.55 -10.10 6.45
N ASN A 358 15.33 -9.95 7.77
CA ASN A 358 15.23 -11.06 8.69
C ASN A 358 13.85 -11.08 9.37
N VAL A 359 13.40 -12.28 9.78
CA VAL A 359 12.22 -12.48 10.63
C VAL A 359 12.59 -13.47 11.73
N GLY A 360 12.68 -13.01 12.98
CA GLY A 360 13.23 -13.80 14.07
C GLY A 360 14.66 -14.26 13.77
N LYS A 361 14.89 -15.57 13.68
CA LYS A 361 16.19 -16.15 13.29
C LYS A 361 16.34 -16.36 11.78
N GLY A 362 15.23 -16.31 11.04
CA GLY A 362 15.23 -16.52 9.60
C GLY A 362 15.73 -15.30 8.83
N SER A 363 16.33 -15.54 7.67
CA SER A 363 16.80 -14.53 6.73
C SER A 363 16.25 -14.76 5.35
N ALA A 364 15.96 -13.70 4.63
CA ALA A 364 15.48 -13.74 3.24
C ALA A 364 16.29 -12.79 2.35
N GLN A 365 16.53 -13.23 1.13
CA GLN A 365 17.11 -12.44 0.04
C GLN A 365 16.27 -12.62 -1.20
N ALA A 366 16.00 -11.56 -1.93
CA ALA A 366 15.18 -11.63 -3.13
C ALA A 366 15.61 -10.61 -4.18
N GLN A 367 15.23 -10.89 -5.41
CA GLN A 367 15.28 -10.01 -6.55
C GLN A 367 13.86 -9.90 -7.10
N ILE A 368 13.44 -8.69 -7.40
CA ILE A 368 12.11 -8.40 -7.94
C ILE A 368 12.30 -7.52 -9.17
N SER A 369 11.64 -7.87 -10.27
CA SER A 369 11.59 -7.04 -11.46
C SER A 369 10.14 -6.88 -11.91
N ILE A 370 9.74 -5.65 -12.19
CA ILE A 370 8.42 -5.30 -12.74
C ILE A 370 8.69 -4.58 -14.06
N ALA A 371 8.25 -5.13 -15.16
CA ALA A 371 8.45 -4.55 -16.48
C ALA A 371 7.13 -4.17 -17.14
N GLY A 372 7.10 -2.96 -17.73
CA GLY A 372 5.93 -2.44 -18.44
C GLY A 372 4.73 -2.22 -17.52
N PHE A 373 4.92 -1.62 -16.33
CA PHE A 373 3.87 -1.45 -15.34
C PHE A 373 2.73 -0.52 -15.79
N ASP A 374 2.95 0.31 -16.80
CA ASP A 374 1.95 1.17 -17.45
C ASP A 374 1.10 0.47 -18.51
N GLY A 375 1.41 -0.80 -18.81
CA GLY A 375 0.70 -1.60 -19.80
C GLY A 375 -0.48 -2.40 -19.22
N SER A 376 -1.24 -3.04 -20.11
CA SER A 376 -2.39 -3.88 -19.75
C SER A 376 -2.03 -5.21 -19.09
N ALA A 377 -0.77 -5.65 -19.21
CA ALA A 377 -0.27 -6.90 -18.63
C ALA A 377 1.19 -6.77 -18.20
N PRO A 378 1.47 -6.03 -17.11
CA PRO A 378 2.80 -5.94 -16.53
C PRO A 378 3.42 -7.32 -16.30
N LYS A 379 4.72 -7.44 -16.55
CA LYS A 379 5.47 -8.66 -16.25
C LYS A 379 6.15 -8.52 -14.90
N VAL A 380 5.93 -9.46 -14.01
CA VAL A 380 6.54 -9.51 -12.68
C VAL A 380 7.42 -10.75 -12.60
N SER A 381 8.69 -10.57 -12.24
CA SER A 381 9.63 -11.66 -11.95
C SER A 381 10.07 -11.55 -10.50
N ILE A 382 10.03 -12.65 -9.77
CA ILE A 382 10.51 -12.75 -8.40
C ILE A 382 11.44 -13.93 -8.25
N LYS A 383 12.59 -13.71 -7.68
CA LYS A 383 13.58 -14.76 -7.42
C LYS A 383 14.16 -14.57 -6.04
N GLY A 384 14.31 -15.63 -5.26
CA GLY A 384 14.81 -15.47 -3.90
C GLY A 384 15.04 -16.76 -3.14
N LEU A 385 15.58 -16.57 -1.94
CA LEU A 385 15.91 -17.61 -0.99
C LEU A 385 15.63 -17.11 0.43
N ALA A 386 14.89 -17.91 1.18
CA ALA A 386 14.66 -17.72 2.60
C ALA A 386 15.20 -18.93 3.37
N LYS A 387 15.93 -18.68 4.46
CA LYS A 387 16.59 -19.70 5.27
C LYS A 387 16.26 -19.52 6.74
N ASP A 388 16.27 -20.64 7.47
CA ASP A 388 16.18 -20.70 8.92
C ASP A 388 14.91 -20.07 9.52
N PHE A 389 13.83 -20.02 8.73
CA PHE A 389 12.52 -19.67 9.26
C PHE A 389 12.01 -20.81 10.15
N SER A 390 11.39 -20.49 11.27
CA SER A 390 10.79 -21.53 12.10
C SER A 390 9.43 -21.96 11.53
N LEU A 391 9.10 -23.24 11.69
CA LEU A 391 7.78 -23.76 11.31
C LEU A 391 6.64 -22.99 12.02
N GLU A 392 6.88 -22.53 13.26
CA GLU A 392 5.94 -21.69 14.02
C GLU A 392 5.59 -20.40 13.29
N GLN A 393 6.59 -19.73 12.69
CA GLN A 393 6.38 -18.47 11.96
C GLN A 393 5.53 -18.67 10.71
N ILE A 394 5.74 -19.80 10.01
CA ILE A 394 4.99 -20.13 8.80
C ILE A 394 3.55 -20.51 9.13
N VAL A 395 3.39 -21.34 10.15
CA VAL A 395 2.09 -21.82 10.59
C VAL A 395 1.27 -20.71 11.24
N ALA A 396 1.88 -19.87 12.08
CA ALA A 396 1.21 -18.72 12.69
C ALA A 396 0.70 -17.69 11.68
N SER A 397 1.33 -17.59 10.51
CA SER A 397 0.85 -16.73 9.42
C SER A 397 -0.40 -17.31 8.72
N ALA A 398 -0.54 -18.66 8.72
CA ALA A 398 -1.70 -19.33 8.14
C ALA A 398 -2.84 -19.50 9.17
N ASP A 399 -2.55 -19.91 10.40
CA ASP A 399 -3.53 -20.03 11.51
C ASP A 399 -2.89 -19.67 12.85
N SER A 400 -3.34 -18.57 13.46
CA SER A 400 -2.86 -18.11 14.77
C SER A 400 -3.17 -19.06 15.94
N SER A 401 -4.06 -20.04 15.77
CA SER A 401 -4.44 -21.04 16.76
C SER A 401 -3.60 -22.32 16.67
N ALA A 402 -2.88 -22.50 15.57
CA ALA A 402 -2.07 -23.67 15.30
C ALA A 402 -0.75 -23.61 16.09
N LYS A 403 -0.40 -24.71 16.74
CA LYS A 403 0.86 -24.84 17.47
C LYS A 403 1.78 -25.78 16.74
N ALA A 404 2.86 -25.23 16.22
CA ALA A 404 4.00 -25.99 15.71
C ALA A 404 5.25 -25.53 16.44
N SER A 405 6.27 -26.35 16.53
CA SER A 405 7.55 -25.97 17.12
C SER A 405 8.73 -26.65 16.42
N GLY A 406 9.83 -25.94 16.29
CA GLY A 406 11.01 -26.40 15.57
C GLY A 406 10.85 -26.31 14.05
N GLY A 407 11.52 -27.20 13.31
CA GLY A 407 11.42 -27.28 11.86
C GLY A 407 12.02 -26.08 11.14
N ALA A 408 13.37 -26.01 11.10
CA ALA A 408 14.04 -25.01 10.25
C ALA A 408 13.55 -25.11 8.81
N THR A 409 12.99 -24.04 8.28
CA THR A 409 12.38 -24.03 6.96
C THR A 409 13.22 -23.19 6.00
N HIS A 410 13.47 -23.77 4.85
CA HIS A 410 14.14 -23.13 3.72
C HIS A 410 13.18 -23.06 2.53
N ILE A 411 13.14 -21.92 1.87
CA ILE A 411 12.29 -21.70 0.69
C ILE A 411 13.12 -21.03 -0.39
N ALA A 412 13.12 -21.57 -1.59
CA ALA A 412 13.67 -20.91 -2.76
C ALA A 412 12.59 -20.78 -3.83
N TRP A 413 12.61 -19.69 -4.55
CA TRP A 413 11.67 -19.43 -5.65
C TRP A 413 12.34 -18.72 -6.80
N ASN A 414 11.86 -19.00 -8.00
CA ASN A 414 12.20 -18.30 -9.22
C ASN A 414 10.97 -18.35 -10.11
N LEU A 415 10.16 -17.30 -10.07
CA LEU A 415 8.86 -17.22 -10.72
C LEU A 415 8.75 -15.97 -11.57
N GLN A 416 8.05 -16.09 -12.68
CA GLN A 416 7.63 -14.97 -13.51
C GLN A 416 6.16 -15.13 -13.90
N GLY A 417 5.42 -14.02 -13.91
CA GLY A 417 4.02 -14.00 -14.30
C GLY A 417 3.68 -12.68 -15.00
N SER A 418 2.48 -12.60 -15.57
CA SER A 418 1.99 -11.36 -16.19
C SER A 418 0.53 -11.11 -15.87
N GLY A 419 0.18 -9.85 -15.58
CA GLY A 419 -1.18 -9.46 -15.24
C GLY A 419 -1.23 -8.25 -14.32
N VAL A 420 -2.44 -7.78 -14.07
CA VAL A 420 -2.71 -6.59 -13.23
C VAL A 420 -3.22 -6.95 -11.83
N SER A 421 -3.46 -8.23 -11.54
CA SER A 421 -3.90 -8.69 -10.22
C SER A 421 -3.05 -9.88 -9.73
N PRO A 422 -2.99 -10.17 -8.43
CA PRO A 422 -2.33 -11.36 -7.90
C PRO A 422 -2.82 -12.65 -8.56
N HIS A 423 -4.13 -12.82 -8.74
CA HIS A 423 -4.71 -13.99 -9.40
C HIS A 423 -4.22 -14.16 -10.84
N GLN A 424 -4.18 -13.08 -11.64
CA GLN A 424 -3.67 -13.13 -13.01
C GLN A 424 -2.17 -13.47 -13.06
N LEU A 425 -1.37 -12.88 -12.14
CA LEU A 425 0.07 -13.14 -12.07
C LEU A 425 0.36 -14.61 -11.78
N VAL A 426 -0.29 -15.22 -10.79
CA VAL A 426 -0.07 -16.62 -10.45
C VAL A 426 -0.70 -17.57 -11.46
N GLY A 427 -1.87 -17.24 -12.02
CA GLY A 427 -2.54 -18.03 -13.04
C GLY A 427 -1.78 -18.13 -14.36
N ARG A 428 -0.82 -17.22 -14.60
CA ARG A 428 0.09 -17.23 -15.77
C ARG A 428 1.55 -17.40 -15.38
N ALA A 429 1.79 -17.90 -14.15
CA ALA A 429 3.13 -18.04 -13.62
C ALA A 429 3.90 -19.16 -14.33
N ASN A 430 5.21 -18.94 -14.49
CA ASN A 430 6.18 -19.93 -14.92
C ASN A 430 7.38 -19.89 -13.98
N GLY A 431 7.99 -21.05 -13.74
CA GLY A 431 9.19 -21.15 -12.92
C GLY A 431 9.13 -22.29 -11.92
N VAL A 432 9.67 -22.08 -10.73
CA VAL A 432 9.77 -23.13 -9.69
C VAL A 432 9.77 -22.54 -8.28
N ILE A 433 9.19 -23.29 -7.34
CA ILE A 433 9.28 -23.05 -5.91
C ILE A 433 9.78 -24.34 -5.25
N GLN A 434 10.71 -24.24 -4.32
CA GLN A 434 11.08 -25.35 -3.44
C GLN A 434 10.97 -24.93 -1.98
N ILE A 435 10.33 -25.78 -1.19
CA ILE A 435 10.18 -25.61 0.26
C ILE A 435 10.77 -26.86 0.93
N SER A 436 11.58 -26.67 1.94
CA SER A 436 12.09 -27.75 2.79
C SER A 436 11.88 -27.38 4.25
N VAL A 437 11.25 -28.28 5.00
CA VAL A 437 11.00 -28.14 6.43
C VAL A 437 11.78 -29.26 7.14
N GLY A 438 12.61 -28.88 8.09
CA GLY A 438 13.35 -29.82 8.94
C GLY A 438 12.50 -30.40 10.07
N ARG A 439 13.15 -31.07 11.01
CA ARG A 439 12.48 -31.76 12.12
C ARG A 439 11.74 -30.78 13.04
N GLY A 440 10.43 -31.03 13.22
CA GLY A 440 9.55 -30.23 14.06
C GLY A 440 8.47 -31.04 14.73
N LYS A 441 7.70 -30.40 15.61
CA LYS A 441 6.54 -30.98 16.28
C LYS A 441 5.30 -30.26 15.81
N LEU A 442 4.27 -31.03 15.47
CA LEU A 442 2.95 -30.54 15.07
C LEU A 442 1.93 -30.96 16.12
N ASP A 443 1.19 -30.01 16.67
CA ASP A 443 0.11 -30.29 17.63
C ASP A 443 -1.13 -30.80 16.89
N SER A 444 -1.80 -31.82 17.43
CA SER A 444 -3.01 -32.41 16.85
C SER A 444 -4.21 -31.46 16.81
N LYS A 445 -4.14 -30.31 17.49
CA LYS A 445 -5.21 -29.29 17.49
C LYS A 445 -5.28 -28.42 16.24
N PHE A 446 -4.42 -28.67 15.25
CA PHE A 446 -4.41 -28.01 13.96
C PHE A 446 -5.77 -28.03 13.19
N ILE A 447 -6.74 -28.77 13.65
CA ILE A 447 -7.60 -29.59 12.78
C ILE A 447 -9.06 -29.19 12.74
N ASN A 448 -9.53 -28.19 13.42
CA ASN A 448 -10.99 -27.98 13.53
C ASN A 448 -11.58 -26.79 12.78
N LYS A 449 -10.85 -26.14 11.88
CA LYS A 449 -11.40 -25.05 11.06
C LYS A 449 -11.11 -25.32 9.58
N GLY A 450 -12.01 -26.09 8.94
CA GLY A 450 -11.94 -26.37 7.51
C GLY A 450 -11.94 -25.10 6.67
N GLY A 451 -11.10 -25.06 5.66
CA GLY A 451 -11.01 -24.01 4.66
C GLY A 451 -9.61 -23.51 4.33
N ASP A 452 -8.58 -23.88 5.09
CA ASP A 452 -7.20 -23.54 4.78
C ASP A 452 -6.51 -24.72 4.08
N PHE A 453 -5.95 -24.48 2.90
CA PHE A 453 -5.25 -25.50 2.10
C PHE A 453 -4.09 -26.15 2.88
N VAL A 454 -3.29 -25.36 3.58
CA VAL A 454 -2.14 -25.85 4.35
C VAL A 454 -2.60 -26.78 5.48
N VAL A 455 -3.64 -26.37 6.21
CA VAL A 455 -4.25 -27.18 7.29
C VAL A 455 -4.83 -28.47 6.72
N THR A 456 -5.53 -28.39 5.59
CA THR A 456 -6.14 -29.57 4.93
C THR A 456 -5.08 -30.56 4.49
N VAL A 457 -3.94 -30.11 3.97
CA VAL A 457 -2.80 -30.96 3.59
C VAL A 457 -2.21 -31.63 4.83
N PHE A 458 -1.94 -30.87 5.91
CA PHE A 458 -1.41 -31.42 7.15
C PHE A 458 -2.36 -32.43 7.80
N ASP A 459 -3.67 -32.20 7.76
CA ASP A 459 -4.68 -33.13 8.25
C ASP A 459 -4.71 -34.43 7.45
N ALA A 460 -4.62 -34.32 6.15
CA ALA A 460 -4.63 -35.47 5.27
C ALA A 460 -3.33 -36.30 5.37
N ILE A 461 -2.21 -35.66 5.75
CA ILE A 461 -0.92 -36.30 6.00
C ILE A 461 -0.91 -37.10 7.31
N ASN A 462 -1.79 -36.82 8.27
CA ASN A 462 -1.84 -37.54 9.55
C ASN A 462 -3.20 -38.22 9.81
N PRO A 463 -3.56 -39.28 9.07
CA PRO A 463 -4.84 -39.98 9.24
C PRO A 463 -5.00 -40.66 10.61
N MET A 464 -3.91 -40.93 11.35
CA MET A 464 -3.93 -41.61 12.65
C MET A 464 -3.86 -40.67 13.88
N ARG A 465 -4.04 -39.36 13.67
CA ARG A 465 -3.97 -38.30 14.70
C ARG A 465 -4.85 -38.52 15.95
N LYS A 466 -5.94 -39.26 15.83
CA LYS A 466 -6.85 -39.54 16.97
C LYS A 466 -6.19 -40.32 18.12
N GLN A 467 -5.02 -40.89 17.89
CA GLN A 467 -4.30 -41.72 18.88
C GLN A 467 -3.08 -41.03 19.51
N SER A 468 -2.68 -39.85 19.04
CA SER A 468 -1.52 -39.11 19.56
C SER A 468 -1.80 -37.60 19.60
N ASN A 469 -1.48 -36.96 20.73
CA ASN A 469 -1.62 -35.50 20.88
C ASN A 469 -0.57 -34.69 20.11
N GLN A 470 0.48 -35.34 19.62
CA GLN A 470 1.56 -34.70 18.88
C GLN A 470 2.10 -35.63 17.78
N THR A 471 2.43 -35.07 16.63
CA THR A 471 3.15 -35.75 15.54
C THR A 471 4.52 -35.13 15.37
N ILE A 472 5.55 -35.96 15.29
CA ILE A 472 6.91 -35.53 14.97
C ILE A 472 7.06 -35.55 13.44
N LEU A 473 7.22 -34.36 12.83
CA LEU A 473 7.67 -34.24 11.47
C LEU A 473 9.19 -34.42 11.45
N GLU A 474 9.72 -35.37 10.70
CA GLU A 474 11.16 -35.52 10.50
C GLU A 474 11.66 -34.64 9.38
N CYS A 475 10.91 -34.53 8.29
CA CYS A 475 11.13 -33.60 7.19
C CYS A 475 9.87 -33.45 6.34
N ALA A 476 9.78 -32.35 5.59
CA ALA A 476 8.86 -32.20 4.45
C ALA A 476 9.58 -31.43 3.34
N VAL A 477 9.43 -31.86 2.10
CA VAL A 477 10.00 -31.21 0.92
C VAL A 477 8.94 -31.13 -0.17
N ALA A 478 8.82 -29.96 -0.77
CA ALA A 478 7.99 -29.74 -1.94
C ALA A 478 8.82 -29.02 -3.01
N TYR A 479 9.05 -29.66 -4.13
CA TYR A 479 9.59 -29.04 -5.34
C TYR A 479 8.47 -28.91 -6.37
N LEU A 480 8.09 -27.68 -6.67
CA LEU A 480 6.88 -27.32 -7.42
C LEU A 480 7.26 -26.56 -8.70
N PRO A 481 7.49 -27.25 -9.82
CA PRO A 481 7.63 -26.60 -11.11
C PRO A 481 6.26 -26.06 -11.55
N VAL A 482 6.25 -24.80 -12.00
CA VAL A 482 5.05 -24.08 -12.45
C VAL A 482 5.18 -23.79 -13.94
N ASN A 483 4.23 -24.23 -14.73
CA ASN A 483 4.18 -24.02 -16.18
C ASN A 483 2.82 -23.39 -16.54
N ASN A 484 2.82 -22.12 -16.91
CA ASN A 484 1.61 -21.37 -17.23
C ASN A 484 0.49 -21.58 -16.19
N GLY A 485 0.83 -21.39 -14.90
CA GLY A 485 -0.07 -21.57 -13.78
C GLY A 485 -0.39 -23.01 -13.40
N MET A 486 0.12 -24.00 -14.12
CA MET A 486 -0.10 -25.42 -13.82
C MET A 486 1.10 -26.00 -13.04
N ILE A 487 0.82 -26.64 -11.92
CA ILE A 487 1.77 -27.42 -11.14
C ILE A 487 1.38 -28.89 -11.24
N ASN A 488 2.30 -29.72 -11.77
CA ASN A 488 2.15 -31.16 -11.78
C ASN A 488 3.08 -31.76 -10.72
N ILE A 489 2.50 -32.52 -9.79
CA ILE A 489 3.19 -33.14 -8.67
C ILE A 489 3.41 -34.62 -9.03
N GLN A 490 4.66 -34.99 -9.23
CA GLN A 490 5.06 -36.34 -9.54
C GLN A 490 6.41 -36.61 -8.84
N ASP A 491 6.39 -37.33 -7.71
CA ASP A 491 7.55 -37.61 -6.84
C ASP A 491 8.30 -36.36 -6.33
N SER A 492 7.74 -35.19 -6.52
CA SER A 492 8.35 -33.90 -6.20
C SER A 492 7.87 -33.31 -4.87
N VAL A 493 6.95 -34.00 -4.18
CA VAL A 493 6.50 -33.63 -2.83
C VAL A 493 6.53 -34.84 -1.92
N GLY A 494 7.30 -34.74 -0.84
CA GLY A 494 7.46 -35.80 0.15
C GLY A 494 7.53 -35.29 1.57
N ALA A 495 7.01 -36.07 2.51
CA ALA A 495 7.14 -35.80 3.94
C ALA A 495 7.44 -37.10 4.70
N GLN A 496 8.11 -36.97 5.83
CA GLN A 496 8.38 -38.06 6.75
C GLN A 496 7.98 -37.66 8.15
N THR A 497 7.21 -38.51 8.79
CA THR A 497 6.93 -38.42 10.23
C THR A 497 7.64 -39.54 10.99
N ASP A 498 7.53 -39.56 12.30
CA ASP A 498 8.00 -40.67 13.14
C ASP A 498 7.39 -42.02 12.75
N ARG A 499 6.25 -42.04 12.04
CA ARG A 499 5.48 -43.23 11.68
C ARG A 499 5.28 -43.47 10.18
N LEU A 500 5.18 -42.42 9.41
CA LEU A 500 4.75 -42.47 8.01
C LEU A 500 5.79 -41.85 7.09
N ASP A 501 6.02 -42.46 5.95
CA ASP A 501 6.57 -41.85 4.75
C ASP A 501 5.40 -41.46 3.82
N ILE A 502 5.39 -40.25 3.32
CA ILE A 502 4.25 -39.69 2.58
C ILE A 502 4.76 -39.08 1.29
N THR A 503 4.13 -39.43 0.17
CA THR A 503 4.33 -38.78 -1.13
C THR A 503 3.01 -38.22 -1.60
N LEU A 504 3.09 -37.12 -2.37
CA LEU A 504 1.92 -36.53 -3.01
C LEU A 504 2.06 -36.67 -4.53
N SER A 505 0.92 -36.85 -5.20
CA SER A 505 0.82 -36.85 -6.65
C SER A 505 -0.44 -36.09 -7.10
N GLY A 506 -0.43 -35.60 -8.33
CA GLY A 506 -1.59 -34.88 -8.87
C GLY A 506 -1.25 -33.51 -9.45
N SER A 507 -2.19 -32.58 -9.39
CA SER A 507 -2.00 -31.28 -10.00
C SER A 507 -2.72 -30.14 -9.24
N ILE A 508 -2.17 -28.92 -9.41
CA ILE A 508 -2.77 -27.66 -8.98
C ILE A 508 -2.83 -26.75 -10.18
N ASN A 509 -4.00 -26.23 -10.51
CA ASN A 509 -4.18 -25.23 -11.53
C ASN A 509 -4.39 -23.85 -10.87
N LEU A 510 -3.40 -22.98 -10.94
CA LEU A 510 -3.44 -21.65 -10.32
C LEU A 510 -4.36 -20.67 -11.06
N ALA A 511 -4.71 -20.93 -12.34
CA ALA A 511 -5.58 -20.05 -13.11
C ALA A 511 -7.06 -20.14 -12.69
N ASN A 512 -7.51 -21.29 -12.20
CA ASN A 512 -8.84 -21.51 -11.64
C ASN A 512 -8.79 -22.04 -10.20
N GLU A 513 -7.58 -22.13 -9.64
CA GLU A 513 -7.24 -22.61 -8.31
C GLU A 513 -7.71 -24.03 -7.98
N ALA A 514 -7.98 -24.82 -9.00
CA ALA A 514 -8.44 -26.19 -8.84
C ALA A 514 -7.36 -27.12 -8.30
N LEU A 515 -7.74 -27.98 -7.38
CA LEU A 515 -6.91 -28.98 -6.72
C LEU A 515 -7.34 -30.38 -7.13
N ASN A 516 -6.36 -31.23 -7.45
CA ASN A 516 -6.53 -32.66 -7.61
C ASN A 516 -5.26 -33.37 -7.13
N ILE A 517 -5.15 -33.57 -5.81
CA ILE A 517 -3.97 -34.12 -5.16
C ILE A 517 -4.32 -35.42 -4.49
N SER A 518 -3.54 -36.47 -4.74
CA SER A 518 -3.60 -37.75 -4.04
C SER A 518 -2.48 -37.81 -3.02
N ILE A 519 -2.80 -38.27 -1.83
CA ILE A 519 -1.86 -38.48 -0.73
C ILE A 519 -1.62 -39.97 -0.59
N ASN A 520 -0.34 -40.37 -0.64
CA ASN A 520 0.10 -41.75 -0.61
C ASN A 520 0.95 -41.97 0.68
N PRO A 521 0.32 -42.28 1.83
CA PRO A 521 1.02 -42.61 3.06
C PRO A 521 1.51 -44.05 3.04
N ARG A 522 2.71 -44.29 3.60
CA ARG A 522 3.31 -45.61 3.82
C ARG A 522 3.85 -45.70 5.23
N GLU A 523 3.55 -46.80 5.96
CA GLU A 523 4.08 -47.02 7.29
C GLU A 523 5.58 -47.35 7.28
N LYS A 524 6.36 -46.76 8.20
CA LYS A 524 7.81 -46.98 8.34
C LYS A 524 8.18 -48.28 9.04
N SER A 525 7.35 -48.73 9.98
CA SER A 525 7.56 -49.94 10.75
C SER A 525 6.19 -50.50 11.13
N GLY A 526 5.90 -51.71 10.74
CA GLY A 526 4.70 -52.27 11.27
C GLY A 526 4.27 -53.58 10.69
N LEU A 527 4.00 -54.48 11.56
CA LEU A 527 3.23 -55.70 11.40
C LEU A 527 1.73 -55.42 11.21
N THR A 528 1.33 -54.27 10.75
CA THR A 528 -0.08 -53.94 10.65
C THR A 528 -0.53 -53.91 9.19
N THR A 529 -1.21 -54.96 8.84
CA THR A 529 -2.22 -55.10 7.77
C THR A 529 -1.77 -55.18 6.31
N GLY A 530 -0.53 -54.85 5.91
CA GLY A 530 -0.12 -54.95 4.50
C GLY A 530 -1.01 -54.16 3.51
N LEU A 531 -1.81 -53.25 4.01
CA LEU A 531 -2.68 -52.43 3.21
C LEU A 531 -1.88 -51.32 2.57
N ASP A 532 -1.81 -51.33 1.24
CA ASP A 532 -1.40 -50.16 0.47
C ASP A 532 -2.47 -49.07 0.67
N LEU A 533 -2.16 -48.10 1.52
CA LEU A 533 -3.01 -46.93 1.76
C LEU A 533 -2.83 -45.86 0.67
N GLY A 534 -2.08 -46.19 -0.37
CA GLY A 534 -1.77 -45.31 -1.51
C GLY A 534 -3.03 -44.81 -2.19
N GLY A 535 -3.16 -43.50 -2.31
CA GLY A 535 -4.29 -42.85 -2.98
C GLY A 535 -5.62 -42.91 -2.25
N LEU A 536 -5.68 -43.37 -0.99
CA LEU A 536 -6.93 -43.39 -0.21
C LEU A 536 -7.45 -42.00 0.11
N VAL A 537 -6.59 -41.02 0.25
CA VAL A 537 -7.00 -39.64 0.55
C VAL A 537 -6.72 -38.74 -0.66
N LYS A 538 -7.75 -38.07 -1.13
CA LYS A 538 -7.66 -37.05 -2.17
C LYS A 538 -8.02 -35.69 -1.60
N ILE A 539 -7.27 -34.67 -2.02
CA ILE A 539 -7.65 -33.26 -1.84
C ILE A 539 -8.13 -32.73 -3.18
N GLN A 540 -9.37 -32.27 -3.20
CA GLN A 540 -10.06 -31.71 -4.36
C GLN A 540 -10.68 -30.37 -4.01
N GLY A 541 -11.32 -29.71 -4.98
CA GLY A 541 -11.92 -28.38 -4.80
C GLY A 541 -10.99 -27.28 -5.27
N THR A 542 -10.92 -26.19 -4.52
CA THR A 542 -10.08 -25.04 -4.86
C THR A 542 -9.12 -24.69 -3.71
N LEU A 543 -8.10 -23.88 -3.97
CA LEU A 543 -7.20 -23.37 -2.92
C LEU A 543 -7.96 -22.64 -1.83
N GLN A 544 -9.05 -21.93 -2.19
CA GLN A 544 -9.92 -21.23 -1.22
C GLN A 544 -10.83 -22.19 -0.44
N ASN A 545 -11.22 -23.30 -1.03
CA ASN A 545 -12.13 -24.27 -0.42
C ASN A 545 -11.69 -25.72 -0.71
N PRO A 546 -10.55 -26.14 -0.12
CA PRO A 546 -10.02 -27.48 -0.28
C PRO A 546 -10.91 -28.50 0.45
N LYS A 547 -11.13 -29.63 -0.18
CA LYS A 547 -11.95 -30.73 0.36
C LYS A 547 -11.11 -32.00 0.38
N ALA A 548 -10.87 -32.55 1.57
CA ALA A 548 -10.32 -33.88 1.71
C ALA A 548 -11.43 -34.93 1.64
N GLY A 549 -11.21 -35.95 0.86
CA GLY A 549 -12.18 -37.05 0.68
C GLY A 549 -11.48 -38.40 0.49
N VAL A 550 -12.24 -39.47 0.72
CA VAL A 550 -11.77 -40.84 0.46
C VAL A 550 -11.85 -41.10 -1.04
N ASN A 551 -10.77 -41.55 -1.64
CA ASN A 551 -10.78 -42.00 -3.03
C ASN A 551 -11.44 -43.36 -3.14
N LYS A 552 -12.65 -43.42 -3.77
CA LYS A 552 -13.39 -44.67 -3.97
C LYS A 552 -12.58 -45.69 -4.79
N GLU A 553 -11.78 -45.25 -5.74
CA GLU A 553 -10.92 -46.14 -6.55
C GLU A 553 -9.78 -46.75 -5.75
N GLY A 554 -9.20 -46.00 -4.81
CA GLY A 554 -8.17 -46.49 -3.89
C GLY A 554 -8.75 -47.58 -2.93
N VAL A 555 -10.00 -47.41 -2.48
CA VAL A 555 -10.67 -48.40 -1.64
C VAL A 555 -10.89 -49.71 -2.41
N VAL A 556 -11.27 -49.65 -3.69
CA VAL A 556 -11.46 -50.83 -4.53
C VAL A 556 -10.15 -51.59 -4.73
N ASN A 557 -9.05 -50.86 -5.02
CA ASN A 557 -7.73 -51.48 -5.20
C ASN A 557 -7.23 -52.12 -3.90
N SER A 558 -7.44 -51.49 -2.76
CA SER A 558 -7.13 -52.07 -1.44
C SER A 558 -7.94 -53.31 -1.14
N ALA A 559 -9.24 -53.31 -1.48
CA ALA A 559 -10.09 -54.46 -1.32
C ALA A 559 -9.68 -55.63 -2.24
N VAL A 560 -9.23 -55.37 -3.46
CA VAL A 560 -8.69 -56.38 -4.37
C VAL A 560 -7.41 -57.01 -3.84
N SER A 561 -6.49 -56.18 -3.30
CA SER A 561 -5.24 -56.65 -2.69
C SER A 561 -5.49 -57.55 -1.47
N ILE A 562 -6.48 -57.20 -0.65
CA ILE A 562 -6.93 -58.03 0.48
C ILE A 562 -7.53 -59.36 -0.03
N GLY A 563 -8.41 -59.29 -1.07
CA GLY A 563 -9.04 -60.46 -1.69
C GLY A 563 -7.98 -61.44 -2.24
N LEU A 564 -6.99 -60.95 -2.95
CA LEU A 564 -5.86 -61.76 -3.49
C LEU A 564 -5.00 -62.37 -2.37
N GLY A 565 -4.76 -61.62 -1.31
CA GLY A 565 -4.01 -62.10 -0.16
C GLY A 565 -4.69 -63.30 0.53
N PHE A 566 -6.02 -63.27 0.64
CA PHE A 566 -6.81 -64.39 1.15
C PHE A 566 -6.78 -65.61 0.21
N LEU A 567 -6.88 -65.40 -1.10
CA LEU A 567 -6.84 -66.48 -2.11
C LEU A 567 -5.47 -67.17 -2.24
N THR A 568 -4.41 -66.46 -1.95
CA THR A 568 -3.03 -66.96 -2.06
C THR A 568 -2.47 -67.47 -0.71
N GLY A 569 -3.33 -67.60 0.32
CA GLY A 569 -2.92 -68.04 1.65
C GLY A 569 -1.92 -67.13 2.35
N GLY A 570 -1.97 -65.82 2.03
CA GLY A 570 -1.14 -64.82 2.68
C GLY A 570 0.26 -64.61 2.02
N ILE A 571 0.60 -65.39 0.98
CA ILE A 571 1.91 -65.25 0.30
C ILE A 571 2.08 -63.93 -0.38
N SER A 572 0.99 -63.38 -0.99
CA SER A 572 1.03 -62.08 -1.61
C SER A 572 1.24 -60.94 -0.64
N ILE A 573 0.65 -61.04 0.57
CA ILE A 573 0.82 -60.09 1.63
C ILE A 573 2.27 -60.14 2.19
N ALA A 574 2.84 -61.32 2.31
CA ALA A 574 4.23 -61.51 2.72
C ALA A 574 5.22 -60.97 1.67
N ALA A 575 4.95 -61.18 0.37
CA ALA A 575 5.81 -60.70 -0.71
C ALA A 575 5.76 -59.17 -0.85
N GLU A 576 4.59 -58.54 -0.74
CA GLU A 576 4.47 -57.08 -0.73
C GLU A 576 5.14 -56.47 0.51
N ASN A 577 4.97 -57.07 1.66
CA ASN A 577 5.66 -56.65 2.89
C ASN A 577 7.17 -56.76 2.78
N ALA A 578 7.70 -57.87 2.19
CA ALA A 578 9.13 -58.04 1.95
C ALA A 578 9.68 -57.02 0.97
N LYS A 579 8.95 -56.70 -0.10
CA LYS A 579 9.30 -55.65 -1.07
C LYS A 579 9.21 -54.26 -0.43
N SER A 580 8.23 -54.01 0.41
CA SER A 580 8.05 -52.78 1.18
C SER A 580 9.19 -52.55 2.20
N LEU A 581 9.67 -53.60 2.87
CA LEU A 581 10.78 -53.54 3.80
C LEU A 581 12.15 -53.41 3.14
N ALA A 582 12.29 -53.92 1.90
CA ALA A 582 13.54 -53.92 1.18
C ALA A 582 13.97 -52.55 0.60
N THR A 583 13.03 -51.66 0.37
CA THR A 583 13.31 -50.32 -0.13
C THR A 583 12.98 -49.27 0.96
N LYS A 584 14.04 -48.77 1.63
CA LYS A 584 13.86 -47.57 2.50
C LYS A 584 13.39 -46.41 1.61
N SER A 585 12.11 -46.09 1.70
CA SER A 585 11.55 -44.88 1.06
C SER A 585 12.20 -43.65 1.68
N GLN A 586 12.67 -42.74 0.88
CA GLN A 586 13.26 -41.46 1.31
C GLN A 586 12.57 -40.30 0.58
N PRO A 587 11.25 -40.07 0.81
CA PRO A 587 10.49 -39.13 0.03
C PRO A 587 11.03 -37.70 0.06
N CYS A 588 11.54 -37.24 1.20
CA CYS A 588 12.17 -35.92 1.30
C CYS A 588 13.44 -35.81 0.44
N LYS A 589 14.25 -36.87 0.40
CA LYS A 589 15.49 -36.88 -0.39
C LYS A 589 15.19 -36.94 -1.89
N THR A 590 14.18 -37.70 -2.26
CA THR A 590 13.74 -37.81 -3.67
C THR A 590 13.18 -36.48 -4.19
N ALA A 591 12.40 -35.77 -3.35
CA ALA A 591 11.77 -34.50 -3.71
C ALA A 591 12.74 -33.31 -3.67
N LEU A 592 13.90 -33.42 -2.97
CA LEU A 592 14.82 -32.31 -2.81
C LEU A 592 15.73 -32.13 -4.01
N HIS A 593 15.68 -30.95 -4.63
CA HIS A 593 16.56 -30.52 -5.72
C HIS A 593 17.64 -29.56 -5.19
N SER A 594 18.68 -29.32 -5.97
CA SER A 594 19.73 -28.36 -5.62
C SER A 594 19.17 -26.95 -5.49
N TRP A 595 19.48 -26.27 -4.40
CA TRP A 595 19.07 -24.88 -4.16
C TRP A 595 19.66 -23.91 -5.20
N SER A 596 20.88 -24.21 -5.70
CA SER A 596 21.56 -23.41 -6.71
C SER A 596 20.85 -23.41 -8.06
N ASP A 597 20.07 -24.45 -8.37
CA ASP A 597 19.33 -24.57 -9.63
C ASP A 597 18.11 -23.64 -9.64
N ILE A 598 17.62 -23.26 -8.45
CA ILE A 598 16.47 -22.36 -8.27
C ILE A 598 16.94 -20.93 -8.06
N TYR A 599 17.88 -20.74 -7.13
CA TYR A 599 18.45 -19.46 -6.77
C TYR A 599 19.97 -19.57 -6.61
N SER A 600 20.71 -19.08 -7.58
CA SER A 600 22.14 -18.81 -7.44
C SER A 600 22.30 -17.38 -6.94
N ALA A 601 22.85 -17.21 -5.75
CA ALA A 601 23.23 -15.87 -5.29
C ALA A 601 24.20 -15.26 -6.33
N SER A 602 23.90 -14.06 -6.81
CA SER A 602 24.90 -13.29 -7.58
C SER A 602 26.13 -13.08 -6.70
N LYS A 603 27.29 -13.52 -7.18
CA LYS A 603 28.60 -13.29 -6.54
C LYS A 603 28.89 -11.82 -6.42
#